data_4ec2d8bbf6e29a6342adab6b947ee25a
#
_entry.id   4ec2d8bbf6e29a6342adab6b947ee25a
#
_cell.length_a   1.000
_cell.length_b   1.000
_cell.length_c   1.000
_cell.angle_alpha   90.00
_cell.angle_beta   90.00
_cell.angle_gamma   90.00
#
_symmetry.space_group_name_H-M   'P 1'
#
loop_
_entity.id
_entity.type
_entity.pdbx_description
1 polymer ?
#
loop_
_entity_poly.entity_id
_entity_poly.type
_entity_poly.pdbx_seq_one_letter_code
_entity_poly.pdbx_strand_id
1 'polypeptide(L)'
;MTENKILIYAGTTEGRRLAEFLVKREVSVHVCVATEYGESLLPEGSNITTTHERMDENQMIEFINEYHPSYVVDATHPYAIEVTENLQNACEKAGV
;
A
#
# COMPACT_ATOMS: atom_id res chain seq x y z
N MET A 1 -7.17 -18.83 12.22
CA MET A 1 -5.88 -18.17 12.09
C MET A 1 -6.02 -16.88 11.30
N THR A 2 -5.58 -15.79 11.85
CA THR A 2 -5.71 -14.49 11.19
C THR A 2 -4.59 -14.34 10.18
N GLU A 3 -4.95 -14.13 8.93
CA GLU A 3 -3.99 -13.88 7.88
C GLU A 3 -3.47 -12.45 7.98
N ASN A 4 -2.16 -12.27 7.93
CA ASN A 4 -1.58 -10.95 7.90
C ASN A 4 -1.76 -10.35 6.50
N LYS A 5 -2.27 -9.12 6.47
CA LYS A 5 -2.42 -8.34 5.25
C LYS A 5 -1.59 -7.09 5.36
N ILE A 6 -0.80 -6.81 4.35
CA ILE A 6 0.06 -5.64 4.34
C ILE A 6 -0.37 -4.72 3.21
N LEU A 7 -0.57 -3.46 3.55
CA LEU A 7 -0.91 -2.41 2.59
C LEU A 7 0.33 -1.54 2.39
N ILE A 8 0.77 -1.40 1.14
CA ILE A 8 1.94 -0.59 0.82
C ILE A 8 1.52 0.55 -0.09
N TYR A 9 1.85 1.77 0.30
CA TYR A 9 1.78 2.93 -0.59
C TYR A 9 3.16 3.12 -1.18
N ALA A 10 3.32 2.79 -2.45
CA ALA A 10 4.62 2.73 -3.11
C ALA A 10 4.75 3.83 -4.17
N GLY A 11 5.95 4.09 -4.55
CA GLY A 11 6.33 5.07 -5.56
C GLY A 11 7.84 5.05 -5.77
N THR A 12 8.50 4.10 -5.11
CA THR A 12 9.95 3.98 -5.14
C THR A 12 10.36 2.55 -5.43
N THR A 13 11.65 2.38 -5.77
CA THR A 13 12.24 1.06 -5.96
C THR A 13 12.16 0.21 -4.69
N GLU A 14 12.32 0.84 -3.53
CA GLU A 14 12.25 0.17 -2.24
C GLU A 14 10.86 -0.43 -2.00
N GLY A 15 9.81 0.33 -2.32
CA GLY A 15 8.45 -0.17 -2.21
C GLY A 15 8.17 -1.36 -3.11
N ARG A 16 8.69 -1.31 -4.34
CA ARG A 16 8.57 -2.43 -5.27
C ARG A 16 9.32 -3.66 -4.78
N ARG A 17 10.53 -3.47 -4.27
CA ARG A 17 11.32 -4.58 -3.72
C ARG A 17 10.65 -5.22 -2.52
N LEU A 18 10.05 -4.42 -1.66
CA LEU A 18 9.29 -4.94 -0.53
C LEU A 18 8.10 -5.78 -1.02
N ALA A 19 7.37 -5.30 -2.02
CA ALA A 19 6.27 -6.05 -2.61
C ALA A 19 6.74 -7.38 -3.17
N GLU A 20 7.85 -7.39 -3.91
CA GLU A 20 8.44 -8.63 -4.46
C GLU A 20 8.81 -9.61 -3.35
N PHE A 21 9.42 -9.10 -2.28
CA PHE A 21 9.79 -9.92 -1.12
C PHE A 21 8.55 -10.57 -0.48
N LEU A 22 7.50 -9.80 -0.27
CA LEU A 22 6.29 -10.29 0.38
C LEU A 22 5.54 -11.29 -0.49
N VAL A 23 5.50 -11.07 -1.81
CA VAL A 23 4.87 -12.02 -2.74
C VAL A 23 5.53 -13.38 -2.65
N LYS A 24 6.86 -13.42 -2.58
CA LYS A 24 7.61 -14.69 -2.46
C LYS A 24 7.39 -15.38 -1.13
N ARG A 25 7.00 -14.63 -0.10
CA ARG A 25 6.74 -15.17 1.24
C ARG A 25 5.29 -15.55 1.45
N GLU A 26 4.48 -15.48 0.40
CA GLU A 26 3.07 -15.84 0.45
C GLU A 26 2.25 -14.98 1.43
N VAL A 27 2.69 -13.75 1.68
CA VAL A 27 1.97 -12.79 2.49
C VAL A 27 0.97 -12.04 1.61
N SER A 28 -0.26 -11.87 2.08
CA SER A 28 -1.25 -11.08 1.36
C SER A 28 -0.84 -9.62 1.37
N VAL A 29 -0.73 -9.01 0.20
CA VAL A 29 -0.29 -7.64 0.07
C VAL A 29 -1.15 -6.89 -0.96
N HIS A 30 -1.44 -5.63 -0.65
CA HIS A 30 -2.04 -4.71 -1.61
C HIS A 30 -1.11 -3.52 -1.76
N VAL A 31 -0.80 -3.18 -3.01
CA VAL A 31 0.12 -2.08 -3.31
C VAL A 31 -0.64 -0.98 -4.05
N CYS A 32 -0.61 0.21 -3.49
CA CYS A 32 -1.17 1.40 -4.11
C CYS A 32 -0.04 2.24 -4.70
N VAL A 33 -0.16 2.58 -5.98
CA VAL A 33 0.75 3.48 -6.66
C VAL A 33 -0.05 4.61 -7.29
N ALA A 34 0.61 5.67 -7.71
CA ALA A 34 -0.08 6.84 -8.23
C ALA A 34 -0.35 6.76 -9.73
N THR A 35 0.31 5.86 -10.45
CA THR A 35 0.24 5.80 -11.91
C THR A 35 0.08 4.37 -12.42
N GLU A 36 -0.51 4.25 -13.61
CA GLU A 36 -0.62 2.98 -14.30
C GLU A 36 0.75 2.39 -14.61
N TYR A 37 1.70 3.25 -14.99
CA TYR A 37 3.06 2.80 -15.25
C TYR A 37 3.70 2.20 -14.00
N GLY A 38 3.56 2.87 -12.85
CA GLY A 38 4.06 2.34 -11.58
C GLY A 38 3.46 0.99 -11.24
N GLU A 39 2.17 0.81 -11.50
CA GLU A 39 1.50 -0.46 -11.29
C GLU A 39 2.08 -1.56 -12.18
N SER A 40 2.39 -1.23 -13.42
CA SER A 40 2.94 -2.21 -14.39
C SER A 40 4.30 -2.76 -13.99
N LEU A 41 5.02 -2.09 -13.09
CA LEU A 41 6.33 -2.54 -12.61
C LEU A 41 6.25 -3.48 -11.42
N LEU A 42 5.06 -3.66 -10.86
CA LEU A 42 4.88 -4.50 -9.67
C LEU A 42 4.90 -5.99 -10.03
N PRO A 43 5.28 -6.85 -9.08
CA PRO A 43 5.28 -8.30 -9.33
C PRO A 43 3.86 -8.84 -9.49
N GLU A 44 3.74 -9.98 -10.12
CA GLU A 44 2.47 -10.71 -10.25
C GLU A 44 2.45 -11.87 -9.28
N GLY A 45 1.26 -12.24 -8.85
CA GLY A 45 1.08 -13.37 -7.94
C GLY A 45 -0.36 -13.48 -7.48
N SER A 46 -0.71 -14.61 -6.90
CA SER A 46 -2.06 -14.84 -6.39
C SER A 46 -2.33 -14.12 -5.07
N ASN A 47 -1.28 -13.67 -4.40
CA ASN A 47 -1.36 -13.03 -3.09
C ASN A 47 -1.15 -11.52 -3.14
N ILE A 48 -1.07 -10.93 -4.32
CA ILE A 48 -0.91 -9.48 -4.49
C ILE A 48 -2.07 -8.91 -5.30
N THR A 49 -2.57 -7.76 -4.82
CA THR A 49 -3.51 -6.93 -5.56
C THR A 49 -2.93 -5.52 -5.66
N THR A 50 -3.32 -4.77 -6.67
CA THR A 50 -2.75 -3.45 -6.93
C THR A 50 -3.82 -2.45 -7.35
N THR A 51 -3.57 -1.17 -7.09
CA THR A 51 -4.38 -0.06 -7.58
C THR A 51 -3.45 1.06 -8.03
N HIS A 52 -3.91 1.88 -8.97
CA HIS A 52 -3.14 3.03 -9.47
C HIS A 52 -3.97 4.31 -9.41
N GLU A 53 -4.46 4.65 -8.24
CA GLU A 53 -5.24 5.86 -8.04
C GLU A 53 -4.60 6.72 -6.95
N ARG A 54 -4.67 8.03 -7.12
CA ARG A 54 -4.30 8.96 -6.05
C ARG A 54 -5.47 9.04 -5.09
N MET A 55 -5.21 8.74 -3.84
CA MET A 55 -6.23 8.77 -2.80
C MET A 55 -6.03 9.98 -1.90
N ASP A 56 -7.14 10.64 -1.56
CA ASP A 56 -7.13 11.62 -0.49
C ASP A 56 -7.26 10.91 0.87
N GLU A 57 -7.22 11.67 1.95
CA GLU A 57 -7.29 11.09 3.29
C GLU A 57 -8.55 10.25 3.51
N ASN A 58 -9.70 10.74 3.06
CA ASN A 58 -10.97 10.02 3.23
C ASN A 58 -11.00 8.71 2.45
N GLN A 59 -10.48 8.73 1.23
CA GLN A 59 -10.38 7.52 0.41
C GLN A 59 -9.43 6.50 1.04
N MET A 60 -8.34 6.95 1.64
CA MET A 60 -7.43 6.08 2.37
C MET A 60 -8.10 5.43 3.58
N ILE A 61 -8.88 6.20 4.33
CA ILE A 61 -9.63 5.68 5.47
C ILE A 61 -10.61 4.59 5.02
N GLU A 62 -11.37 4.85 3.97
CA GLU A 62 -12.31 3.88 3.43
C GLU A 62 -11.62 2.61 2.98
N PHE A 63 -10.49 2.74 2.28
CA PHE A 63 -9.74 1.59 1.80
C PHE A 63 -9.18 0.77 2.95
N ILE A 64 -8.60 1.43 3.95
CA ILE A 64 -8.05 0.74 5.13
C ILE A 64 -9.16 -0.01 5.88
N ASN A 65 -10.30 0.62 6.05
CA ASN A 65 -11.43 -0.02 6.73
C ASN A 65 -12.00 -1.20 5.95
N GLU A 66 -11.93 -1.16 4.64
CA GLU A 66 -12.41 -2.24 3.78
C GLU A 66 -11.40 -3.39 3.69
N TYR A 67 -10.12 -3.07 3.51
CA TYR A 67 -9.08 -4.08 3.34
C TYR A 67 -8.65 -4.73 4.65
N HIS A 68 -8.75 -4.01 5.77
CA HIS A 68 -8.32 -4.48 7.11
C HIS A 68 -6.86 -4.92 7.15
N PRO A 69 -5.90 -4.06 6.78
CA PRO A 69 -4.50 -4.45 6.84
C PRO A 69 -4.02 -4.58 8.28
N SER A 70 -3.09 -5.49 8.51
CA SER A 70 -2.39 -5.61 9.77
C SER A 70 -1.33 -4.51 9.91
N TYR A 71 -0.73 -4.14 8.78
CA TYR A 71 0.31 -3.11 8.72
C TYR A 71 0.12 -2.26 7.48
N VAL A 72 0.45 -0.98 7.60
CA VAL A 72 0.48 -0.04 6.48
C VAL A 72 1.90 0.48 6.38
N VAL A 73 2.47 0.40 5.18
CA VAL A 73 3.84 0.83 4.90
C VAL A 73 3.80 2.01 3.94
N ASP A 74 4.45 3.09 4.31
CA ASP A 74 4.65 4.24 3.43
C ASP A 74 6.03 4.10 2.77
N ALA A 75 6.03 3.68 1.52
CA ALA A 75 7.24 3.57 0.71
C ALA A 75 7.18 4.54 -0.47
N THR A 76 6.56 5.70 -0.25
CA THR A 76 6.50 6.76 -1.24
C THR A 76 7.80 7.56 -1.25
N HIS A 77 7.95 8.41 -2.27
CA HIS A 77 9.14 9.25 -2.39
C HIS A 77 9.24 10.20 -1.19
N PRO A 78 10.45 10.50 -0.68
CA PRO A 78 10.63 11.41 0.46
C PRO A 78 10.00 12.80 0.29
N TYR A 79 9.81 13.24 -0.95
CA TYR A 79 9.19 14.53 -1.23
C TYR A 79 7.67 14.45 -1.42
N ALA A 80 7.08 13.28 -1.28
CA ALA A 80 5.63 13.10 -1.38
C ALA A 80 4.98 13.42 -0.02
N ILE A 81 5.12 14.66 0.43
CA ILE A 81 4.70 15.09 1.76
C ILE A 81 3.19 14.93 1.96
N GLU A 82 2.41 15.33 0.98
CA GLU A 82 0.95 15.27 1.06
C GLU A 82 0.44 13.83 1.27
N VAL A 83 0.99 12.88 0.51
CA VAL A 83 0.60 11.47 0.64
C VAL A 83 0.95 10.96 2.03
N THR A 84 2.16 11.28 2.51
CA THR A 84 2.62 10.82 3.83
C THR A 84 1.73 11.39 4.95
N GLU A 85 1.40 12.67 4.89
CA GLU A 85 0.51 13.29 5.89
C GLU A 85 -0.89 12.67 5.85
N ASN A 86 -1.46 12.53 4.66
CA ASN A 86 -2.78 11.92 4.50
C ASN A 86 -2.79 10.49 5.03
N LEU A 87 -1.75 9.73 4.75
CA LEU A 87 -1.66 8.35 5.17
C LEU A 87 -1.51 8.23 6.69
N GLN A 88 -0.69 9.08 7.31
CA GLN A 88 -0.56 9.11 8.76
C GLN A 88 -1.88 9.40 9.44
N ASN A 89 -2.60 10.41 8.94
CA ASN A 89 -3.91 10.77 9.48
C ASN A 89 -4.94 9.66 9.27
N ALA A 90 -4.93 9.03 8.11
CA ALA A 90 -5.85 7.94 7.80
C ALA A 90 -5.61 6.74 8.70
N CYS A 91 -4.36 6.35 8.90
CA CYS A 91 -4.01 5.23 9.77
C CYS A 91 -4.42 5.50 11.22
N GLU A 92 -4.17 6.71 11.70
CA GLU A 92 -4.53 7.12 13.04
C GLU A 92 -6.03 7.03 13.25
N LYS A 93 -6.82 7.55 12.31
CA LYS A 93 -8.29 7.52 12.37
C LYS A 93 -8.85 6.11 12.22
N ALA A 94 -8.20 5.27 11.44
CA ALA A 94 -8.64 3.89 11.23
C ALA A 94 -8.11 2.91 12.27
N GLY A 95 -7.20 3.34 13.14
CA GLY A 95 -6.68 2.51 14.22
C GLY A 95 -5.62 1.50 13.80
N VAL A 96 -4.82 1.85 12.82
CA VAL A 96 -3.77 0.96 12.30
C VAL A 96 -2.39 1.51 12.59
#